data_8c7b42a9199d2a249ab38c7837b882f9
#
_entry.id   8c7b42a9199d2a249ab38c7837b882f9
#
_cell.length_a   1.000
_cell.length_b   1.000
_cell.length_c   1.000
_cell.angle_alpha   90.00
_cell.angle_beta   90.00
_cell.angle_gamma   90.00
#
_symmetry.space_group_name_H-M   'P 1'
#
loop_
_entity.id
_entity.type
_entity.pdbx_description
1 polymer ?
#
loop_
_entity_poly.entity_id
_entity_poly.type
_entity_poly.pdbx_seq_one_letter_code
_entity_poly.pdbx_strand_id
1 'polypeptide(L)' 'MSGKKYFYALGQSARAKGMSKEGGMLAYFIEAGLPYARIAFDAGYRGLSL' A
#
# COMPACT_ATOMS: atom_id res chain seq x y z
N MET A 1 6.70 16.62 -0.33
CA MET A 1 6.01 15.53 -0.98
C MET A 1 6.31 14.23 -0.28
N SER A 2 5.33 13.42 -0.07
CA SER A 2 5.52 12.21 0.72
C SER A 2 5.07 10.99 -0.05
N GLY A 3 6.02 10.22 -0.53
CA GLY A 3 5.71 8.96 -1.17
C GLY A 3 5.02 7.97 -0.24
N LYS A 4 5.32 8.06 1.06
CA LYS A 4 4.70 7.19 2.04
C LYS A 4 3.19 7.39 2.09
N LYS A 5 2.73 8.65 2.08
CA LYS A 5 1.30 8.93 2.14
C LYS A 5 0.59 8.40 0.91
N TYR A 6 1.24 8.51 -0.23
CA TYR A 6 0.67 8.00 -1.48
C TYR A 6 0.43 6.49 -1.39
N PHE A 7 1.48 5.76 -1.00
CA PHE A 7 1.37 4.30 -0.92
C PHE A 7 0.47 3.85 0.22
N TYR A 8 0.46 4.61 1.30
CA TYR A 8 -0.46 4.35 2.41
C TYR A 8 -1.91 4.43 1.92
N ALA A 9 -2.23 5.46 1.15
CA ALA A 9 -3.57 5.64 0.61
C ALA A 9 -3.95 4.50 -0.32
N LEU A 10 -3.00 4.03 -1.12
CA LEU A 10 -3.25 2.88 -1.99
C LEU A 10 -3.56 1.63 -1.19
N GLY A 11 -2.88 1.44 -0.07
CA GLY A 11 -3.16 0.32 0.82
C GLY A 11 -4.58 0.39 1.38
N GLN A 12 -5.00 1.58 1.79
CA GLN A 12 -6.36 1.77 2.26
C GLN A 12 -7.39 1.48 1.17
N SER A 13 -7.11 1.93 -0.05
CA SER A 13 -8.00 1.65 -1.18
C SER A 13 -8.12 0.16 -1.46
N ALA A 14 -7.00 -0.55 -1.46
CA ALA A 14 -7.02 -1.98 -1.71
C ALA A 14 -7.86 -2.70 -0.66
N ARG A 15 -7.71 -2.32 0.60
CA ARG A 15 -8.49 -2.92 1.67
C ARG A 15 -9.98 -2.65 1.48
N ALA A 16 -10.32 -1.41 1.14
CA ALA A 16 -11.72 -1.03 0.96
C ALA A 16 -12.36 -1.78 -0.20
N LYS A 17 -11.57 -2.13 -1.20
CA LYS A 17 -12.07 -2.88 -2.36
C LYS A 17 -12.08 -4.38 -2.13
N GLY A 18 -11.64 -4.84 -0.97
CA GLY A 18 -11.62 -6.26 -0.66
C GLY A 18 -10.51 -7.04 -1.35
N MET A 19 -9.49 -6.34 -1.84
CA MET A 19 -8.36 -7.00 -2.49
C MET A 19 -7.43 -7.60 -1.45
N SER A 20 -6.71 -8.66 -1.82
CA SER A 20 -5.63 -9.15 -0.97
C SER A 20 -4.49 -8.16 -1.00
N LYS A 21 -3.62 -8.21 0.01
CA LYS A 21 -2.48 -7.30 0.06
C LYS A 21 -1.61 -7.46 -1.18
N GLU A 22 -1.31 -8.70 -1.55
CA GLU A 22 -0.47 -8.95 -2.72
C GLU A 22 -1.17 -8.58 -4.00
N GLY A 23 -2.46 -8.87 -4.09
CA GLY A 23 -3.23 -8.45 -5.25
C GLY A 23 -3.27 -6.95 -5.41
N GLY A 24 -3.39 -6.23 -4.29
CA GLY A 24 -3.35 -4.78 -4.33
C GLY A 24 -2.00 -4.25 -4.78
N MET A 25 -0.91 -4.87 -4.29
CA MET A 25 0.42 -4.46 -4.70
C MET A 25 0.60 -4.63 -6.21
N LEU A 26 0.11 -5.73 -6.75
CA LEU A 26 0.19 -5.96 -8.20
C LEU A 26 -0.67 -4.97 -8.97
N ALA A 27 -1.89 -4.72 -8.49
CA ALA A 27 -2.82 -3.83 -9.16
C ALA A 27 -2.29 -2.40 -9.24
N TYR A 28 -1.58 -1.96 -8.20
CA TYR A 28 -1.06 -0.61 -8.13
C TYR A 28 0.41 -0.52 -8.50
N PHE A 29 0.98 -1.61 -9.01
CA PHE A 29 2.37 -1.63 -9.50
C PHE A 29 3.37 -1.25 -8.42
N ILE A 30 3.17 -1.75 -7.20
CA ILE A 30 4.11 -1.51 -6.11
C ILE A 30 5.36 -2.34 -6.36
N GLU A 31 6.47 -1.68 -6.63
CA GLU A 31 7.70 -2.37 -6.98
C GLU A 31 8.38 -3.00 -5.78
N ALA A 32 8.85 -4.22 -5.95
CA ALA A 32 9.55 -4.92 -4.89
C ALA A 32 10.85 -4.22 -4.50
N GLY A 33 11.43 -3.48 -5.42
CA GLY A 33 12.67 -2.76 -5.17
C GLY A 33 12.51 -1.49 -4.35
N LEU A 34 11.30 -1.13 -3.96
CA LEU A 34 11.04 0.06 -3.17
C LEU A 34 10.48 -0.34 -1.82
N PRO A 35 11.36 -0.68 -0.85
CA PRO A 35 10.87 -1.19 0.44
C PRO A 35 9.92 -0.23 1.15
N TYR A 36 10.19 1.08 1.08
CA TYR A 36 9.33 2.04 1.76
C TYR A 36 7.91 2.02 1.20
N ALA A 37 7.78 1.78 -0.10
CA ALA A 37 6.46 1.72 -0.74
C ALA A 37 5.67 0.52 -0.24
N ARG A 38 6.32 -0.62 -0.13
CA ARG A 38 5.66 -1.83 0.36
C ARG A 38 5.28 -1.70 1.83
N ILE A 39 6.15 -1.11 2.64
CA ILE A 39 5.89 -0.92 4.05
C ILE A 39 4.71 0.04 4.24
N ALA A 40 4.69 1.14 3.50
CA ALA A 40 3.60 2.10 3.60
C ALA A 40 2.28 1.50 3.12
N PHE A 41 2.31 0.75 2.01
CA PHE A 41 1.13 0.07 1.51
C PHE A 41 0.60 -0.92 2.55
N ASP A 42 1.50 -1.71 3.14
CA ASP A 42 1.11 -2.68 4.15
C ASP A 42 0.46 -1.98 5.34
N ALA A 43 1.03 -0.88 5.80
CA ALA A 43 0.46 -0.14 6.92
C ALA A 43 -0.93 0.38 6.58
N GLY A 44 -1.12 0.91 5.38
CA GLY A 44 -2.43 1.39 4.94
C GLY A 44 -3.43 0.25 4.84
N TYR A 45 -3.00 -0.89 4.31
CA TYR A 45 -3.86 -2.04 4.17
C TYR A 45 -4.32 -2.56 5.53
N ARG A 46 -3.42 -2.56 6.52
CA ARG A 46 -3.75 -3.04 7.87
C ARG A 46 -4.43 -2.00 8.73
N GLY A 47 -4.46 -0.75 8.30
CA GLY A 47 -5.03 0.32 9.10
C GLY A 47 -4.12 0.80 10.22
N LEU A 48 -2.82 0.59 10.08
CA LEU A 48 -1.85 1.05 11.08
C LEU A 48 -1.44 2.48 10.81
N SER A 49 -0.90 3.12 11.85
CA SER A 49 -0.35 4.47 11.68
C SER A 49 0.96 4.43 10.91
N LEU A 50 1.25 5.49 10.22
CA LEU A 50 2.57 5.66 9.63
C LEU A 50 3.61 6.10 10.73
#